data_ffc2468d889fe397f635ae9c1695eeef
#
_entry.id   ffc2468d889fe397f635ae9c1695eeef
#
_cell.length_a   1.000
_cell.length_b   1.000
_cell.length_c   1.000
_cell.angle_alpha   90.00
_cell.angle_beta   90.00
_cell.angle_gamma   90.00
#
_symmetry.space_group_name_H-M   'P 1'
#
loop_
_entity.id
_entity.type
_entity.pdbx_description
1 polymer ?
#
loop_
_entity_poly.entity_id
_entity_poly.type
_entity_poly.pdbx_seq_one_letter_code
_entity_poly.pdbx_strand_id
1 'polypeptide(L)'
;MHVDLAGTRLGVGAALLFVTLPFCVRSVQPVLAELDAETEEAASSLGASRGQVLRRVVLPSLLPSVLAGAGLAFARAVGEFGSVVLISGNLPFKTEVASSWIYSLSQSDDLPAASAVSVVLVVISLLVLIGIGWARRRFDVPETI
;
A
#
# COMPACT_ATOMS: atom_id res chain seq x y z
N MET A 1 8.99 21.96 -19.55
CA MET A 1 9.59 21.61 -18.25
C MET A 1 9.61 20.08 -18.20
N HIS A 2 10.75 19.46 -18.57
CA HIS A 2 10.90 17.99 -18.49
C HIS A 2 11.25 17.66 -17.04
N VAL A 3 10.36 17.00 -16.34
CA VAL A 3 10.65 16.43 -15.02
C VAL A 3 11.27 15.06 -15.27
N ASP A 4 12.59 14.97 -15.20
CA ASP A 4 13.28 13.70 -15.27
C ASP A 4 13.01 12.94 -13.97
N LEU A 5 12.10 11.97 -14.02
CA LEU A 5 11.79 11.09 -12.90
C LEU A 5 12.77 9.91 -12.79
N ALA A 6 13.49 9.62 -13.88
CA ALA A 6 14.47 8.54 -13.91
C ALA A 6 15.63 8.83 -12.93
N GLY A 7 16.03 7.83 -12.15
CA GLY A 7 17.11 7.98 -11.17
C GLY A 7 16.78 8.85 -9.94
N THR A 8 15.50 9.16 -9.71
CA THR A 8 15.06 9.96 -8.56
C THR A 8 14.21 9.14 -7.59
N ARG A 9 14.15 9.56 -6.31
CA ARG A 9 13.26 8.95 -5.31
C ARG A 9 11.78 9.10 -5.67
N LEU A 10 11.42 10.19 -6.36
CA LEU A 10 10.06 10.40 -6.87
C LEU A 10 9.71 9.37 -7.96
N GLY A 11 10.66 9.06 -8.85
CA GLY A 11 10.48 8.01 -9.85
C GLY A 11 10.27 6.63 -9.23
N VAL A 12 11.04 6.29 -8.19
CA VAL A 12 10.85 5.04 -7.42
C VAL A 12 9.45 5.02 -6.79
N GLY A 13 9.04 6.11 -6.13
CA GLY A 13 7.72 6.21 -5.52
C GLY A 13 6.58 6.08 -6.55
N ALA A 14 6.71 6.71 -7.71
CA ALA A 14 5.74 6.61 -8.80
C ALA A 14 5.64 5.18 -9.35
N ALA A 15 6.77 4.50 -9.55
CA ALA A 15 6.79 3.10 -9.99
C ALA A 15 6.10 2.18 -8.98
N LEU A 16 6.41 2.32 -7.69
CA LEU A 16 5.78 1.54 -6.63
C LEU A 16 4.28 1.81 -6.55
N LEU A 17 3.84 3.07 -6.63
CA LEU A 17 2.43 3.42 -6.66
C LEU A 17 1.72 2.77 -7.84
N PHE A 18 2.29 2.87 -9.05
CA PHE A 18 1.69 2.27 -10.25
C PHE A 18 1.50 0.77 -10.13
N VAL A 19 2.49 0.05 -9.61
CA VAL A 19 2.44 -1.41 -9.44
C VAL A 19 1.48 -1.82 -8.31
N THR A 20 1.37 -1.02 -7.24
CA THR A 20 0.60 -1.38 -6.05
C THR A 20 -0.83 -0.85 -6.04
N LEU A 21 -1.13 0.23 -6.77
CA LEU A 21 -2.45 0.84 -6.85
C LEU A 21 -3.57 -0.17 -7.19
N PRO A 22 -3.41 -1.09 -8.16
CA PRO A 22 -4.47 -2.06 -8.48
C PRO A 22 -4.87 -2.94 -7.30
N PHE A 23 -3.97 -3.24 -6.37
CA PHE A 23 -4.27 -4.05 -5.20
C PHE A 23 -5.18 -3.30 -4.22
N CYS A 24 -4.93 -2.01 -4.02
CA CYS A 24 -5.79 -1.17 -3.20
C CYS A 24 -7.18 -0.98 -3.85
N VAL A 25 -7.22 -0.69 -5.16
CA VAL A 25 -8.48 -0.52 -5.90
C VAL A 25 -9.33 -1.78 -5.83
N ARG A 26 -8.75 -2.96 -6.09
CA ARG A 26 -9.47 -4.25 -6.04
C ARG A 26 -9.99 -4.59 -4.65
N SER A 27 -9.36 -4.11 -3.59
CA SER A 27 -9.83 -4.31 -2.22
C SER A 27 -11.01 -3.40 -1.87
N VAL A 28 -11.03 -2.18 -2.39
CA VAL A 28 -12.04 -1.17 -2.07
C VAL A 28 -13.27 -1.24 -2.98
N GLN A 29 -13.06 -1.58 -4.25
CA GLN A 29 -14.12 -1.58 -5.27
C GLN A 29 -15.37 -2.41 -4.91
N PRO A 30 -15.26 -3.67 -4.40
CA PRO A 30 -16.45 -4.46 -4.04
C PRO A 30 -17.23 -3.80 -2.89
N VAL A 31 -16.53 -3.33 -1.85
CA VAL A 31 -17.16 -2.69 -0.69
C VAL A 31 -17.84 -1.38 -1.10
N LEU A 32 -17.25 -0.63 -2.03
CA LEU A 32 -17.86 0.57 -2.57
C LEU A 32 -19.13 0.25 -3.39
N ALA A 33 -19.12 -0.88 -4.11
CA ALA A 33 -20.27 -1.31 -4.92
C ALA A 33 -21.45 -1.86 -4.06
N GLU A 34 -21.12 -2.36 -2.87
CA GLU A 34 -22.09 -2.89 -1.89
C GLU A 34 -22.60 -1.79 -0.92
N LEU A 35 -22.04 -0.59 -0.98
CA LEU A 35 -22.52 0.54 -0.17
C LEU A 35 -23.98 0.84 -0.49
N ASP A 36 -24.80 0.73 0.54
CA ASP A 36 -26.24 0.91 0.44
C ASP A 36 -26.58 2.40 0.20
N ALA A 37 -27.16 2.67 -0.97
CA ALA A 37 -27.63 4.00 -1.33
C ALA A 37 -28.68 4.54 -0.34
N GLU A 38 -29.48 3.66 0.28
CA GLU A 38 -30.49 4.05 1.27
C GLU A 38 -29.85 4.75 2.48
N THR A 39 -28.66 4.30 2.91
CA THR A 39 -27.94 4.95 4.01
C THR A 39 -27.48 6.36 3.65
N GLU A 40 -27.04 6.59 2.42
CA GLU A 40 -26.66 7.92 1.93
C GLU A 40 -27.88 8.84 1.78
N GLU A 41 -28.99 8.30 1.25
CA GLU A 41 -30.23 9.01 1.08
C GLU A 41 -30.86 9.38 2.45
N ALA A 42 -30.84 8.46 3.43
CA ALA A 42 -31.31 8.73 4.79
C ALA A 42 -30.51 9.87 5.44
N ALA A 43 -29.18 9.83 5.35
CA ALA A 43 -28.33 10.90 5.86
C ALA A 43 -28.60 12.25 5.18
N SER A 44 -28.83 12.24 3.86
CA SER A 44 -29.17 13.43 3.08
C SER A 44 -30.54 13.98 3.45
N SER A 45 -31.52 13.13 3.71
CA SER A 45 -32.88 13.51 4.16
C SER A 45 -32.86 14.16 5.54
N LEU A 46 -31.89 13.82 6.39
CA LEU A 46 -31.64 14.44 7.68
C LEU A 46 -30.84 15.76 7.57
N GLY A 47 -30.61 16.26 6.35
CA GLY A 47 -29.96 17.54 6.08
C GLY A 47 -28.43 17.47 6.02
N ALA A 48 -27.84 16.28 5.95
CA ALA A 48 -26.40 16.16 5.79
C ALA A 48 -25.96 16.63 4.39
N SER A 49 -24.92 17.48 4.35
CA SER A 49 -24.31 17.86 3.07
C SER A 49 -23.54 16.68 2.47
N ARG A 50 -23.30 16.69 1.14
CA ARG A 50 -22.54 15.65 0.43
C ARG A 50 -21.16 15.39 1.07
N GLY A 51 -20.47 16.43 1.55
CA GLY A 51 -19.19 16.29 2.24
C GLY A 51 -19.32 15.64 3.62
N GLN A 52 -20.45 15.84 4.31
CA GLN A 52 -20.71 15.18 5.59
C GLN A 52 -21.06 13.69 5.37
N VAL A 53 -21.86 13.36 4.36
CA VAL A 53 -22.15 11.97 3.96
C VAL A 53 -20.84 11.25 3.64
N LEU A 54 -20.01 11.83 2.76
CA LEU A 54 -18.71 11.24 2.40
C LEU A 54 -17.84 10.96 3.63
N ARG A 55 -17.69 11.94 4.54
CA ARG A 55 -16.76 11.83 5.67
C ARG A 55 -17.30 11.00 6.83
N ARG A 56 -18.61 10.96 7.05
CA ARG A 56 -19.23 10.32 8.22
C ARG A 56 -19.86 8.97 7.91
N VAL A 57 -20.18 8.70 6.65
CA VAL A 57 -20.82 7.45 6.22
C VAL A 57 -19.85 6.66 5.32
N VAL A 58 -19.51 7.20 4.14
CA VAL A 58 -18.77 6.46 3.11
C VAL A 58 -17.32 6.16 3.54
N LEU A 59 -16.55 7.16 3.96
CA LEU A 59 -15.14 6.95 4.31
C LEU A 59 -14.93 5.98 5.48
N PRO A 60 -15.70 6.05 6.59
CA PRO A 60 -15.54 5.07 7.67
C PRO A 60 -15.88 3.64 7.22
N SER A 61 -16.90 3.45 6.39
CA SER A 61 -17.29 2.13 5.86
C SER A 61 -16.24 1.54 4.93
N LEU A 62 -15.49 2.38 4.19
CA LEU A 62 -14.41 1.94 3.31
C LEU A 62 -13.07 1.72 4.04
N LEU A 63 -12.90 2.24 5.25
CA LEU A 63 -11.61 2.23 5.94
C LEU A 63 -11.04 0.82 6.17
N PRO A 64 -11.83 -0.20 6.57
CA PRO A 64 -11.32 -1.57 6.70
C PRO A 64 -10.79 -2.13 5.38
N SER A 65 -11.47 -1.90 4.27
CA SER A 65 -11.05 -2.36 2.93
C SER A 65 -9.86 -1.59 2.40
N VAL A 66 -9.75 -0.30 2.69
CA VAL A 66 -8.56 0.51 2.39
C VAL A 66 -7.35 -0.02 3.15
N LEU A 67 -7.48 -0.32 4.44
CA LEU A 67 -6.40 -0.90 5.24
C LEU A 67 -5.99 -2.29 4.73
N ALA A 68 -6.95 -3.12 4.34
CA ALA A 68 -6.66 -4.42 3.72
C ALA A 68 -5.90 -4.25 2.40
N GLY A 69 -6.37 -3.35 1.53
CA GLY A 69 -5.71 -3.01 0.27
C GLY A 69 -4.31 -2.43 0.46
N ALA A 70 -4.12 -1.57 1.47
CA ALA A 70 -2.81 -1.03 1.83
C ALA A 70 -1.84 -2.13 2.30
N GLY A 71 -2.32 -3.12 3.06
CA GLY A 71 -1.53 -4.30 3.45
C GLY A 71 -1.07 -5.11 2.24
N LEU A 72 -1.97 -5.39 1.31
CA LEU A 72 -1.65 -6.09 0.06
C LEU A 72 -0.68 -5.29 -0.81
N ALA A 73 -0.91 -3.99 -0.96
CA ALA A 73 -0.05 -3.07 -1.70
C ALA A 73 1.36 -3.03 -1.08
N PHE A 74 1.46 -2.95 0.23
CA PHE A 74 2.73 -2.98 0.95
C PHE A 74 3.48 -4.31 0.75
N ALA A 75 2.80 -5.45 0.93
CA ALA A 75 3.40 -6.77 0.70
C ALA A 75 3.94 -6.92 -0.73
N ARG A 76 3.21 -6.37 -1.72
CA ARG A 76 3.63 -6.35 -3.12
C ARG A 76 4.83 -5.41 -3.35
N ALA A 77 4.82 -4.22 -2.71
CA ALA A 77 5.88 -3.23 -2.84
C ALA A 77 7.23 -3.71 -2.29
N VAL A 78 7.22 -4.42 -1.16
CA VAL A 78 8.45 -4.95 -0.51
C VAL A 78 9.22 -5.89 -1.43
N GLY A 79 8.52 -6.72 -2.21
CA GLY A 79 9.13 -7.64 -3.16
C GLY A 79 9.37 -7.05 -4.55
N GLU A 80 9.07 -5.75 -4.76
CA GLU A 80 9.26 -5.16 -6.09
C GLU A 80 10.74 -4.90 -6.37
N PHE A 81 11.20 -5.48 -7.45
CA PHE A 81 12.58 -5.37 -7.93
C PHE A 81 12.63 -4.81 -9.35
N GLY A 82 11.91 -5.44 -10.28
CA GLY A 82 12.08 -5.21 -11.71
C GLY A 82 11.77 -3.79 -12.16
N SER A 83 10.56 -3.29 -11.86
CA SER A 83 10.15 -1.94 -12.28
C SER A 83 10.96 -0.85 -11.58
N VAL A 84 11.33 -1.09 -10.32
CA VAL A 84 12.12 -0.13 -9.54
C VAL A 84 13.54 -0.03 -10.09
N VAL A 85 14.23 -1.14 -10.36
CA VAL A 85 15.59 -1.13 -10.92
C VAL A 85 15.64 -0.43 -12.28
N LEU A 86 14.65 -0.68 -13.13
CA LEU A 86 14.59 -0.05 -14.47
C LEU A 86 14.44 1.47 -14.40
N ILE A 87 13.66 1.99 -13.43
CA ILE A 87 13.38 3.43 -13.32
C ILE A 87 14.39 4.12 -12.40
N SER A 88 14.83 3.45 -11.32
CA SER A 88 15.68 4.06 -10.29
C SER A 88 17.15 4.20 -10.70
N GLY A 89 17.62 3.37 -11.65
CA GLY A 89 19.06 3.25 -11.95
C GLY A 89 19.87 2.65 -10.81
N ASN A 90 19.23 2.12 -9.76
CA ASN A 90 19.85 1.41 -8.62
C ASN A 90 21.03 2.14 -7.98
N LEU A 91 20.91 3.45 -7.77
CA LEU A 91 22.00 4.27 -7.21
C LEU A 91 22.11 4.04 -5.70
N PRO A 92 23.29 3.55 -5.18
CA PRO A 92 23.49 3.33 -3.77
C PRO A 92 23.18 4.57 -2.93
N PHE A 93 22.51 4.38 -1.79
CA PHE A 93 22.08 5.42 -0.84
C PHE A 93 21.13 6.49 -1.40
N LYS A 94 20.74 6.43 -2.69
CA LYS A 94 19.82 7.40 -3.34
C LYS A 94 18.51 6.77 -3.73
N THR A 95 18.55 5.75 -4.59
CA THR A 95 17.37 5.13 -5.20
C THR A 95 17.40 3.60 -5.12
N GLU A 96 18.43 3.04 -4.53
CA GLU A 96 18.52 1.61 -4.24
C GLU A 96 17.44 1.23 -3.22
N VAL A 97 16.70 0.16 -3.51
CA VAL A 97 15.69 -0.41 -2.61
C VAL A 97 16.21 -1.71 -2.00
N ALA A 98 15.60 -2.17 -0.90
CA ALA A 98 16.07 -3.34 -0.17
C ALA A 98 16.18 -4.59 -1.04
N SER A 99 15.22 -4.83 -1.95
CA SER A 99 15.23 -5.96 -2.89
C SER A 99 16.40 -5.90 -3.86
N SER A 100 16.73 -4.71 -4.39
CA SER A 100 17.88 -4.54 -5.28
C SER A 100 19.21 -4.63 -4.54
N TRP A 101 19.26 -4.17 -3.30
CA TRP A 101 20.45 -4.31 -2.46
C TRP A 101 20.76 -5.77 -2.12
N ILE A 102 19.74 -6.55 -1.73
CA ILE A 102 19.86 -8.00 -1.53
C ILE A 102 20.40 -8.69 -2.79
N TYR A 103 19.85 -8.32 -3.95
CA TYR A 103 20.31 -8.84 -5.23
C TYR A 103 21.79 -8.49 -5.49
N SER A 104 22.21 -7.24 -5.26
CA SER A 104 23.60 -6.79 -5.44
C SER A 104 24.56 -7.56 -4.51
N LEU A 105 24.18 -7.77 -3.25
CA LEU A 105 24.98 -8.56 -2.29
C LEU A 105 25.11 -10.03 -2.74
N SER A 106 24.02 -10.61 -3.26
CA SER A 106 24.03 -11.97 -3.79
C SER A 106 24.93 -12.11 -5.02
N GLN A 107 25.00 -11.09 -5.86
CA GLN A 107 25.87 -11.09 -7.06
C GLN A 107 27.34 -10.85 -6.73
N SER A 108 27.64 -10.22 -5.60
CA SER A 108 29.00 -10.02 -5.09
C SER A 108 29.51 -11.17 -4.23
N ASP A 109 28.78 -12.28 -4.18
CA ASP A 109 29.09 -13.50 -3.42
C ASP A 109 29.10 -13.30 -1.89
N ASP A 110 28.50 -12.18 -1.41
CA ASP A 110 28.32 -11.91 0.03
C ASP A 110 26.95 -12.44 0.51
N LEU A 111 26.82 -13.77 0.46
CA LEU A 111 25.59 -14.46 0.90
C LEU A 111 25.24 -14.23 2.38
N PRO A 112 26.20 -14.14 3.32
CA PRO A 112 25.89 -13.82 4.71
C PRO A 112 25.22 -12.45 4.87
N ALA A 113 25.74 -11.41 4.21
CA ALA A 113 25.13 -10.08 4.25
C ALA A 113 23.76 -10.05 3.55
N ALA A 114 23.63 -10.70 2.38
CA ALA A 114 22.34 -10.83 1.68
C ALA A 114 21.29 -11.50 2.55
N SER A 115 21.65 -12.57 3.25
CA SER A 115 20.75 -13.30 4.16
C SER A 115 20.34 -12.44 5.36
N ALA A 116 21.29 -11.72 5.98
CA ALA A 116 21.01 -10.84 7.10
C ALA A 116 20.00 -9.73 6.72
N VAL A 117 20.22 -9.06 5.58
CA VAL A 117 19.31 -8.00 5.09
C VAL A 117 17.94 -8.59 4.77
N SER A 118 17.87 -9.79 4.16
CA SER A 118 16.62 -10.48 3.85
C SER A 118 15.81 -10.79 5.11
N VAL A 119 16.45 -11.30 6.16
CA VAL A 119 15.78 -11.59 7.45
C VAL A 119 15.24 -10.30 8.07
N VAL A 120 16.02 -9.24 8.10
CA VAL A 120 15.57 -7.94 8.63
C VAL A 120 14.37 -7.43 7.84
N LEU A 121 14.42 -7.51 6.50
CA LEU A 121 13.31 -7.07 5.64
C LEU A 121 12.03 -7.88 5.92
N VAL A 122 12.15 -9.20 6.06
CA VAL A 122 11.00 -10.07 6.40
C VAL A 122 10.41 -9.70 7.76
N VAL A 123 11.25 -9.53 8.78
CA VAL A 123 10.80 -9.16 10.13
C VAL A 123 10.07 -7.81 10.11
N ILE A 124 10.64 -6.79 9.48
CA ILE A 124 10.01 -5.47 9.34
C ILE A 124 8.67 -5.60 8.60
N SER A 125 8.65 -6.35 7.50
CA SER A 125 7.43 -6.54 6.70
C SER A 125 6.32 -7.21 7.50
N LEU A 126 6.65 -8.25 8.28
CA LEU A 126 5.69 -8.91 9.16
C LEU A 126 5.15 -7.98 10.23
N LEU A 127 6.02 -7.19 10.88
CA LEU A 127 5.59 -6.23 11.90
C LEU A 127 4.63 -5.18 11.32
N VAL A 128 4.93 -4.66 10.14
CA VAL A 128 4.05 -3.71 9.45
C VAL A 128 2.70 -4.34 9.10
N LEU A 129 2.70 -5.56 8.54
CA LEU A 129 1.45 -6.27 8.20
C LEU A 129 0.62 -6.61 9.42
N ILE A 130 1.24 -7.03 10.53
CA ILE A 130 0.55 -7.27 11.81
C ILE A 130 -0.06 -5.95 12.31
N GLY A 131 0.68 -4.84 12.24
CA GLY A 131 0.20 -3.51 12.62
C GLY A 131 -1.02 -3.07 11.80
N ILE A 132 -0.98 -3.23 10.47
CA ILE A 132 -2.11 -2.95 9.57
C ILE A 132 -3.30 -3.85 9.91
N GLY A 133 -3.06 -5.15 10.11
CA GLY A 133 -4.10 -6.11 10.48
C GLY A 133 -4.77 -5.76 11.82
N TRP A 134 -3.99 -5.33 12.81
CA TRP A 134 -4.52 -4.88 14.09
C TRP A 134 -5.31 -3.56 13.97
N ALA A 135 -4.81 -2.61 13.19
CA ALA A 135 -5.52 -1.37 12.90
C ALA A 135 -6.86 -1.64 12.21
N ARG A 136 -6.88 -2.54 11.21
CA ARG A 136 -8.10 -2.96 10.52
C ARG A 136 -9.16 -3.48 11.48
N ARG A 137 -8.79 -4.39 12.40
CA ARG A 137 -9.73 -4.98 13.38
C ARG A 137 -10.39 -3.96 14.29
N ARG A 138 -9.80 -2.79 14.49
CA ARG A 138 -10.42 -1.70 15.26
C ARG A 138 -11.56 -0.99 14.54
N PHE A 139 -11.61 -1.12 13.21
CA PHE A 139 -12.61 -0.49 12.35
C PHE A 139 -13.59 -1.50 11.73
N ASP A 140 -13.32 -2.81 11.86
CA ASP A 140 -14.30 -3.83 11.52
C ASP A 140 -15.49 -3.68 12.47
N VAL A 141 -16.63 -3.28 11.94
CA VAL A 141 -17.92 -3.31 12.66
C VAL A 141 -18.28 -4.78 12.80
N PRO A 142 -18.57 -5.29 14.02
CA PRO A 142 -19.07 -6.65 14.14
C PRO A 142 -20.36 -6.77 13.31
N GLU A 143 -20.41 -7.69 12.37
CA GLU A 143 -21.66 -8.10 11.76
C GLU A 143 -22.49 -8.72 12.87
N THR A 144 -23.32 -7.92 13.51
CA THR A 144 -24.40 -8.43 14.36
C THR A 144 -25.44 -9.04 13.43
N ILE A 145 -25.43 -10.39 13.41
CA ILE A 145 -26.48 -11.25 12.87
C ILE A 145 -27.84 -10.84 13.43
#